data_054c03c125d9c5f45459253494196dfa
#
_entry.id   054c03c125d9c5f45459253494196dfa
#
_cell.length_a   1.000
_cell.length_b   1.000
_cell.length_c   1.000
_cell.angle_alpha   90.00
_cell.angle_beta   90.00
_cell.angle_gamma   90.00
#
_symmetry.space_group_name_H-M   'P 1'
#
loop_
_entity.id
_entity.type
_entity.pdbx_description
1 polymer ?
#
loop_
_entity_poly.entity_id
_entity_poly.type
_entity_poly.pdbx_seq_one_letter_code
_entity_poly.pdbx_strand_id
1 'polypeptide(L)'
;MNAQQDQLPFHEIGEYPSEYSSTNVVSRMIEGLGYRFYWATESLEEKDLNYKPSQDSRSTFEVIEHIYGLSLAIVLTMDGKEFDFSQDKLDYQGLREKTLNNLKYVFNKLKVTEDLSTLTITLNQGGNKMSFPFWNMINGPIADAIWHCGQVVTNRRASGNPINSKVNVFVGKTM
;
A
#
# COMPACT_ATOMS: atom_id res chain seq x y z
N MET A 1 10.54 31.43 -7.32
CA MET A 1 9.37 30.72 -6.85
C MET A 1 9.83 29.30 -6.57
N ASN A 2 10.04 28.94 -5.30
CA ASN A 2 10.36 27.55 -4.93
C ASN A 2 9.08 26.76 -5.12
N ALA A 3 9.02 25.91 -6.16
CA ALA A 3 8.04 24.84 -6.23
C ALA A 3 8.30 23.94 -5.01
N GLN A 4 7.44 24.01 -4.03
CA GLN A 4 7.34 23.02 -2.98
C GLN A 4 6.99 21.73 -3.73
N GLN A 5 7.97 20.85 -3.90
CA GLN A 5 7.73 19.52 -4.42
C GLN A 5 6.77 18.89 -3.42
N ASP A 6 5.49 18.68 -3.84
CA ASP A 6 4.48 18.09 -2.97
C ASP A 6 5.01 16.74 -2.47
N GLN A 7 5.35 16.71 -1.20
CA GLN A 7 5.89 15.51 -0.57
C GLN A 7 4.81 14.40 -0.61
N LEU A 8 5.17 13.23 -1.16
CA LEU A 8 4.26 12.09 -1.18
C LEU A 8 3.76 11.75 0.22
N PRO A 9 2.50 11.31 0.37
CA PRO A 9 1.91 11.04 1.67
C PRO A 9 2.59 9.88 2.42
N PHE A 10 2.37 9.81 3.72
CA PHE A 10 2.86 8.78 4.63
C PHE A 10 4.38 8.77 4.89
N HIS A 11 5.04 9.90 4.70
CA HIS A 11 6.40 10.09 5.21
C HIS A 11 6.49 9.85 6.72
N GLU A 12 5.43 10.20 7.44
CA GLU A 12 5.21 9.90 8.86
C GLU A 12 3.76 9.43 9.07
N ILE A 13 3.52 8.70 10.16
CA ILE A 13 2.17 8.38 10.63
C ILE A 13 1.69 9.54 11.51
N GLY A 14 0.42 9.94 11.33
CA GLY A 14 -0.21 11.01 12.09
C GLY A 14 -0.43 10.70 13.58
N GLU A 15 -1.01 11.68 14.29
CA GLU A 15 -1.38 11.53 15.68
C GLU A 15 -2.39 10.39 15.90
N TYR A 16 -2.49 9.92 17.13
CA TYR A 16 -3.44 8.87 17.49
C TYR A 16 -4.88 9.37 17.37
N PRO A 17 -5.80 8.54 16.83
CA PRO A 17 -7.22 8.87 16.90
C PRO A 17 -7.71 8.90 18.35
N SER A 18 -8.77 9.66 18.63
CA SER A 18 -9.32 9.83 19.98
C SER A 18 -10.02 8.58 20.52
N GLU A 19 -10.41 7.66 19.64
CA GLU A 19 -11.18 6.46 20.00
C GLU A 19 -10.81 5.24 19.14
N TYR A 20 -11.13 4.06 19.64
CA TYR A 20 -10.92 2.76 18.95
C TYR A 20 -12.18 2.32 18.19
N SER A 21 -12.67 3.15 17.26
CA SER A 21 -13.70 2.70 16.32
C SER A 21 -13.14 1.74 15.27
N SER A 22 -13.99 0.95 14.63
CA SER A 22 -13.57 0.03 13.55
C SER A 22 -12.86 0.78 12.41
N THR A 23 -13.39 1.95 12.03
CA THR A 23 -12.82 2.78 10.96
C THR A 23 -11.49 3.40 11.38
N ASN A 24 -11.31 3.83 12.62
CA ASN A 24 -10.04 4.34 13.12
C ASN A 24 -8.97 3.26 13.19
N VAL A 25 -9.32 2.02 13.57
CA VAL A 25 -8.39 0.89 13.58
C VAL A 25 -7.92 0.59 12.16
N VAL A 26 -8.83 0.50 11.19
CA VAL A 26 -8.47 0.26 9.78
C VAL A 26 -7.69 1.45 9.20
N SER A 27 -8.09 2.70 9.51
CA SER A 27 -7.32 3.89 9.11
C SER A 27 -5.86 3.81 9.59
N ARG A 28 -5.64 3.37 10.82
CA ARG A 28 -4.29 3.19 11.37
C ARG A 28 -3.51 2.09 10.67
N MET A 29 -4.18 1.02 10.23
CA MET A 29 -3.53 -0.02 9.38
C MET A 29 -3.11 0.55 8.03
N ILE A 30 -3.95 1.38 7.39
CA ILE A 30 -3.63 2.06 6.12
C ILE A 30 -2.46 3.03 6.29
N GLU A 31 -2.42 3.84 7.36
CA GLU A 31 -1.26 4.69 7.66
C GLU A 31 0.01 3.86 7.85
N GLY A 32 -0.09 2.77 8.60
CA GLY A 32 1.02 1.85 8.84
C GLY A 32 1.54 1.16 7.56
N LEU A 33 0.64 0.81 6.65
CA LEU A 33 0.98 0.30 5.32
C LEU A 33 1.64 1.40 4.47
N GLY A 34 1.03 2.59 4.41
CA GLY A 34 1.55 3.73 3.65
C GLY A 34 2.97 4.12 4.09
N TYR A 35 3.22 4.22 5.40
CA TYR A 35 4.54 4.52 5.95
C TYR A 35 5.59 3.44 5.58
N ARG A 36 5.23 2.16 5.68
CA ARG A 36 6.11 1.05 5.27
C ARG A 36 6.41 1.09 3.78
N PHE A 37 5.39 1.29 2.95
CA PHE A 37 5.56 1.37 1.51
C PHE A 37 6.40 2.59 1.10
N TYR A 38 6.15 3.76 1.71
CA TYR A 38 6.92 4.98 1.46
C TYR A 38 8.41 4.73 1.63
N TRP A 39 8.82 4.19 2.79
CA TRP A 39 10.22 3.99 3.11
C TRP A 39 10.82 2.74 2.45
N ALA A 40 10.04 1.69 2.23
CA ALA A 40 10.49 0.51 1.50
C ALA A 40 10.85 0.85 0.05
N THR A 41 10.13 1.79 -0.55
CA THR A 41 10.30 2.17 -1.97
C THR A 41 11.03 3.51 -2.17
N GLU A 42 11.50 4.15 -1.12
CA GLU A 42 12.23 5.41 -1.24
C GLU A 42 13.64 5.16 -1.81
N SER A 43 14.05 5.93 -2.85
CA SER A 43 15.39 5.87 -3.47
C SER A 43 15.83 4.48 -3.96
N LEU A 44 14.92 3.69 -4.53
CA LEU A 44 15.30 2.46 -5.23
C LEU A 44 15.93 2.78 -6.58
N GLU A 45 17.03 2.08 -6.88
CA GLU A 45 17.76 2.14 -8.15
C GLU A 45 17.38 0.96 -9.06
N GLU A 46 17.78 1.00 -10.32
CA GLU A 46 17.49 -0.05 -11.30
C GLU A 46 17.97 -1.45 -10.84
N LYS A 47 19.15 -1.52 -10.19
CA LYS A 47 19.67 -2.78 -9.62
C LYS A 47 18.75 -3.38 -8.55
N ASP A 48 18.08 -2.50 -7.75
CA ASP A 48 17.16 -2.92 -6.69
C ASP A 48 15.85 -3.41 -7.29
N LEU A 49 15.33 -2.70 -8.29
CA LEU A 49 14.10 -3.02 -8.99
C LEU A 49 14.19 -4.36 -9.73
N ASN A 50 15.34 -4.65 -10.32
CA ASN A 50 15.60 -5.89 -11.05
C ASN A 50 16.00 -7.08 -10.15
N TYR A 51 16.27 -6.84 -8.87
CA TYR A 51 16.70 -7.90 -7.95
C TYR A 51 15.61 -8.96 -7.76
N LYS A 52 16.02 -10.23 -7.87
CA LYS A 52 15.21 -11.43 -7.61
C LYS A 52 15.96 -12.33 -6.61
N PRO A 53 15.33 -12.79 -5.52
CA PRO A 53 15.95 -13.75 -4.60
C PRO A 53 16.25 -15.12 -5.24
N SER A 54 15.46 -15.53 -6.22
CA SER A 54 15.65 -16.74 -7.03
C SER A 54 15.06 -16.53 -8.43
N GLN A 55 15.32 -17.47 -9.37
CA GLN A 55 14.77 -17.38 -10.72
C GLN A 55 13.24 -17.40 -10.76
N ASP A 56 12.61 -18.14 -9.85
CA ASP A 56 11.15 -18.30 -9.79
C ASP A 56 10.45 -17.22 -8.96
N SER A 57 11.23 -16.33 -8.31
CA SER A 57 10.64 -15.25 -7.51
C SER A 57 10.32 -14.02 -8.37
N ARG A 58 9.36 -13.22 -7.86
CA ARG A 58 9.11 -11.88 -8.40
C ARG A 58 10.35 -11.01 -8.18
N SER A 59 10.64 -10.14 -9.15
CA SER A 59 11.56 -9.02 -8.94
C SER A 59 10.97 -8.01 -7.96
N THR A 60 11.80 -7.15 -7.40
CA THR A 60 11.32 -6.05 -6.55
C THR A 60 10.30 -5.18 -7.28
N PHE A 61 10.51 -4.90 -8.57
CA PHE A 61 9.56 -4.15 -9.39
C PHE A 61 8.20 -4.87 -9.48
N GLU A 62 8.19 -6.17 -9.78
CA GLU A 62 6.97 -6.99 -9.84
C GLU A 62 6.25 -7.09 -8.48
N VAL A 63 7.00 -7.03 -7.36
CA VAL A 63 6.40 -6.94 -6.02
C VAL A 63 5.72 -5.57 -5.82
N ILE A 64 6.34 -4.48 -6.27
CA ILE A 64 5.75 -3.13 -6.18
C ILE A 64 4.50 -3.03 -7.07
N GLU A 65 4.51 -3.59 -8.30
CA GLU A 65 3.31 -3.68 -9.15
C GLU A 65 2.17 -4.42 -8.45
N HIS A 66 2.50 -5.52 -7.76
CA HIS A 66 1.49 -6.27 -7.01
C HIS A 66 0.90 -5.45 -5.86
N ILE A 67 1.72 -4.72 -5.09
CA ILE A 67 1.23 -3.82 -4.03
C ILE A 67 0.34 -2.71 -4.63
N TYR A 68 0.68 -2.19 -5.80
CA TYR A 68 -0.18 -1.23 -6.50
C TYR A 68 -1.55 -1.84 -6.83
N GLY A 69 -1.60 -3.04 -7.39
CA GLY A 69 -2.86 -3.77 -7.66
C GLY A 69 -3.68 -3.98 -6.39
N LEU A 70 -3.06 -4.35 -5.26
CA LEU A 70 -3.73 -4.46 -3.96
C LEU A 70 -4.30 -3.11 -3.50
N SER A 71 -3.57 -2.01 -3.69
CA SER A 71 -4.06 -0.66 -3.36
C SER A 71 -5.28 -0.25 -4.20
N LEU A 72 -5.33 -0.66 -5.48
CA LEU A 72 -6.50 -0.45 -6.33
C LEU A 72 -7.73 -1.24 -5.84
N ALA A 73 -7.53 -2.50 -5.43
CA ALA A 73 -8.62 -3.31 -4.87
C ALA A 73 -9.21 -2.64 -3.62
N ILE A 74 -8.37 -2.03 -2.76
CA ILE A 74 -8.83 -1.30 -1.58
C ILE A 74 -9.64 -0.05 -2.00
N VAL A 75 -9.14 0.76 -2.94
CA VAL A 75 -9.85 1.95 -3.45
C VAL A 75 -11.20 1.58 -4.02
N LEU A 76 -11.26 0.58 -4.91
CA LEU A 76 -12.50 0.17 -5.57
C LEU A 76 -13.53 -0.36 -4.57
N THR A 77 -13.09 -1.09 -3.54
CA THR A 77 -13.97 -1.50 -2.44
C THR A 77 -14.56 -0.31 -1.69
N MET A 78 -13.74 0.69 -1.37
CA MET A 78 -14.23 1.92 -0.70
C MET A 78 -15.20 2.73 -1.57
N ASP A 79 -15.16 2.55 -2.89
CA ASP A 79 -16.07 3.17 -3.86
C ASP A 79 -17.27 2.29 -4.23
N GLY A 80 -17.40 1.09 -3.65
CA GLY A 80 -18.45 0.12 -3.99
C GLY A 80 -18.33 -0.43 -5.42
N LYS A 81 -17.12 -0.45 -5.99
CA LYS A 81 -16.84 -0.92 -7.35
C LYS A 81 -16.17 -2.29 -7.34
N GLU A 82 -16.29 -2.99 -8.46
CA GLU A 82 -15.66 -4.29 -8.68
C GLU A 82 -14.18 -4.14 -9.05
N PHE A 83 -13.34 -5.06 -8.61
CA PHE A 83 -11.97 -5.20 -9.02
C PHE A 83 -11.84 -6.30 -10.07
N ASP A 84 -11.50 -5.94 -11.29
CA ASP A 84 -11.36 -6.85 -12.45
C ASP A 84 -9.91 -7.25 -12.75
N PHE A 85 -9.00 -6.97 -11.83
CA PHE A 85 -7.56 -7.22 -11.95
C PHE A 85 -6.85 -6.42 -13.03
N SER A 86 -7.54 -5.52 -13.72
CA SER A 86 -6.90 -4.59 -14.64
C SER A 86 -6.14 -3.51 -13.88
N GLN A 87 -4.99 -3.13 -14.39
CA GLN A 87 -4.19 -2.05 -13.84
C GLN A 87 -3.37 -1.37 -14.94
N ASP A 88 -3.07 -0.10 -14.73
CA ASP A 88 -2.22 0.66 -15.62
C ASP A 88 -0.80 0.07 -15.62
N LYS A 89 -0.16 0.06 -16.79
CA LYS A 89 1.29 -0.19 -16.89
C LYS A 89 2.02 1.10 -16.58
N LEU A 90 2.74 1.11 -15.48
CA LEU A 90 3.43 2.27 -14.95
C LEU A 90 4.91 1.96 -14.78
N ASP A 91 5.74 3.00 -14.83
CA ASP A 91 7.11 2.93 -14.36
C ASP A 91 7.15 2.93 -12.82
N TYR A 92 8.33 2.75 -12.26
CA TYR A 92 8.53 2.72 -10.82
C TYR A 92 8.01 3.97 -10.10
N GLN A 93 8.25 5.16 -10.65
CA GLN A 93 7.82 6.41 -10.04
C GLN A 93 6.29 6.50 -10.04
N GLY A 94 5.65 6.15 -11.15
CA GLY A 94 4.20 6.10 -11.27
C GLY A 94 3.56 5.08 -10.31
N LEU A 95 4.15 3.88 -10.17
CA LEU A 95 3.68 2.87 -9.21
C LEU A 95 3.77 3.40 -7.78
N ARG A 96 4.90 4.02 -7.40
CA ARG A 96 5.12 4.58 -6.07
C ARG A 96 4.12 5.68 -5.76
N GLU A 97 3.99 6.65 -6.66
CA GLU A 97 3.11 7.81 -6.50
C GLU A 97 1.65 7.36 -6.39
N LYS A 98 1.16 6.57 -7.36
CA LYS A 98 -0.23 6.13 -7.38
C LYS A 98 -0.58 5.25 -6.17
N THR A 99 0.30 4.35 -5.75
CA THR A 99 0.07 3.52 -4.56
C THR A 99 -0.11 4.39 -3.31
N LEU A 100 0.79 5.33 -3.07
CA LEU A 100 0.69 6.22 -1.90
C LEU A 100 -0.56 7.11 -1.95
N ASN A 101 -0.91 7.62 -3.12
CA ASN A 101 -2.12 8.42 -3.30
C ASN A 101 -3.41 7.59 -3.14
N ASN A 102 -3.44 6.34 -3.61
CA ASN A 102 -4.53 5.40 -3.38
C ASN A 102 -4.74 5.17 -1.87
N LEU A 103 -3.67 4.89 -1.14
CA LEU A 103 -3.75 4.71 0.32
C LEU A 103 -4.21 5.99 1.03
N LYS A 104 -3.77 7.17 0.56
CA LYS A 104 -4.23 8.46 1.08
C LYS A 104 -5.71 8.71 0.82
N TYR A 105 -6.19 8.34 -0.35
CA TYR A 105 -7.59 8.38 -0.69
C TYR A 105 -8.43 7.49 0.25
N VAL A 106 -8.01 6.23 0.43
CA VAL A 106 -8.65 5.28 1.35
C VAL A 106 -8.69 5.82 2.77
N PHE A 107 -7.55 6.34 3.28
CA PHE A 107 -7.47 6.96 4.60
C PHE A 107 -8.50 8.10 4.77
N ASN A 108 -8.65 8.95 3.77
CA ASN A 108 -9.62 10.05 3.82
C ASN A 108 -11.07 9.54 3.75
N LYS A 109 -11.34 8.51 2.96
CA LYS A 109 -12.67 7.87 2.88
C LYS A 109 -13.07 7.24 4.21
N LEU A 110 -12.15 6.54 4.88
CA LEU A 110 -12.41 5.91 6.18
C LEU A 110 -12.82 6.92 7.26
N LYS A 111 -12.34 8.18 7.19
CA LYS A 111 -12.74 9.25 8.13
C LYS A 111 -14.22 9.63 8.06
N VAL A 112 -14.87 9.39 6.92
CA VAL A 112 -16.26 9.73 6.67
C VAL A 112 -17.14 8.48 6.50
N THR A 113 -16.58 7.29 6.67
CA THR A 113 -17.30 6.01 6.65
C THR A 113 -17.80 5.71 8.05
N GLU A 114 -19.10 5.52 8.21
CA GLU A 114 -19.70 5.23 9.50
C GLU A 114 -19.67 3.74 9.85
N ASP A 115 -19.90 2.87 8.84
CA ASP A 115 -20.03 1.43 9.04
C ASP A 115 -19.29 0.64 7.94
N LEU A 116 -18.23 -0.07 8.33
CA LEU A 116 -17.47 -0.95 7.43
C LEU A 116 -18.24 -2.21 7.02
N SER A 117 -19.27 -2.59 7.75
CA SER A 117 -20.07 -3.79 7.43
C SER A 117 -20.87 -3.64 6.13
N THR A 118 -21.07 -2.41 5.68
CA THR A 118 -21.74 -2.09 4.41
C THR A 118 -20.83 -2.26 3.20
N LEU A 119 -19.53 -2.38 3.40
CA LEU A 119 -18.55 -2.49 2.33
C LEU A 119 -18.29 -3.96 1.99
N THR A 120 -18.25 -4.23 0.70
CA THR A 120 -18.01 -5.57 0.16
C THR A 120 -16.91 -5.51 -0.88
N ILE A 121 -15.90 -6.37 -0.76
CA ILE A 121 -14.91 -6.56 -1.82
C ILE A 121 -15.51 -7.48 -2.89
N THR A 122 -15.67 -6.99 -4.11
CA THR A 122 -16.16 -7.75 -5.23
C THR A 122 -15.06 -7.93 -6.28
N LEU A 123 -14.65 -9.18 -6.47
CA LEU A 123 -13.69 -9.58 -7.49
C LEU A 123 -14.45 -10.04 -8.73
N ASN A 124 -14.03 -9.58 -9.92
CA ASN A 124 -14.61 -9.95 -11.20
C ASN A 124 -13.52 -10.51 -12.12
N GLN A 125 -13.47 -11.82 -12.26
CA GLN A 125 -12.49 -12.49 -13.11
C GLN A 125 -13.20 -13.03 -14.37
N GLY A 126 -13.08 -12.30 -15.48
CA GLY A 126 -13.66 -12.71 -16.76
C GLY A 126 -15.18 -12.89 -16.73
N GLY A 127 -15.91 -12.08 -15.95
CA GLY A 127 -17.36 -12.17 -15.76
C GLY A 127 -17.80 -13.03 -14.56
N ASN A 128 -16.90 -13.83 -13.98
CA ASN A 128 -17.17 -14.56 -12.74
C ASN A 128 -16.96 -13.62 -11.54
N LYS A 129 -18.04 -13.31 -10.86
CA LYS A 129 -18.04 -12.42 -9.69
C LYS A 129 -18.05 -13.18 -8.40
N MET A 130 -17.14 -12.79 -7.49
CA MET A 130 -17.10 -13.27 -6.11
C MET A 130 -17.10 -12.08 -5.17
N SER A 131 -17.99 -12.08 -4.19
CA SER A 131 -18.13 -11.01 -3.22
C SER A 131 -17.87 -11.52 -1.81
N PHE A 132 -17.11 -10.75 -1.04
CA PHE A 132 -16.69 -11.08 0.31
C PHE A 132 -16.93 -9.89 1.24
N PRO A 133 -17.24 -10.12 2.52
CA PRO A 133 -17.36 -9.05 3.49
C PRO A 133 -16.03 -8.32 3.70
N PHE A 134 -16.09 -7.13 4.27
CA PHE A 134 -14.90 -6.27 4.50
C PHE A 134 -13.79 -6.97 5.31
N TRP A 135 -14.09 -8.01 6.10
CA TRP A 135 -13.07 -8.82 6.77
C TRP A 135 -12.00 -9.35 5.82
N ASN A 136 -12.40 -9.71 4.60
CA ASN A 136 -11.48 -10.19 3.58
C ASN A 136 -10.57 -9.09 3.03
N MET A 137 -10.97 -7.81 3.16
CA MET A 137 -10.10 -6.68 2.85
C MET A 137 -8.92 -6.60 3.84
N ILE A 138 -9.19 -6.90 5.12
CA ILE A 138 -8.18 -6.82 6.19
C ILE A 138 -7.12 -7.90 6.01
N ASN A 139 -7.51 -9.18 5.90
CA ASN A 139 -6.55 -10.29 5.74
C ASN A 139 -6.06 -10.50 4.30
N GLY A 140 -6.75 -10.00 3.32
CA GLY A 140 -6.32 -10.00 1.92
C GLY A 140 -5.53 -8.74 1.60
N PRO A 141 -6.07 -7.80 0.82
CA PRO A 141 -5.30 -6.69 0.25
C PRO A 141 -4.47 -5.89 1.24
N ILE A 142 -4.95 -5.61 2.45
CA ILE A 142 -4.20 -4.80 3.43
C ILE A 142 -3.03 -5.61 4.01
N ALA A 143 -3.28 -6.81 4.54
CA ALA A 143 -2.25 -7.63 5.16
C ALA A 143 -1.22 -8.11 4.13
N ASP A 144 -1.67 -8.48 2.92
CA ASP A 144 -0.80 -8.92 1.83
C ASP A 144 0.14 -7.79 1.37
N ALA A 145 -0.38 -6.57 1.22
CA ALA A 145 0.45 -5.41 0.90
C ALA A 145 1.52 -5.13 1.98
N ILE A 146 1.16 -5.27 3.27
CA ILE A 146 2.12 -5.13 4.38
C ILE A 146 3.21 -6.22 4.29
N TRP A 147 2.83 -7.47 4.02
CA TRP A 147 3.78 -8.58 3.83
C TRP A 147 4.73 -8.30 2.67
N HIS A 148 4.21 -7.86 1.54
CA HIS A 148 5.01 -7.52 0.38
C HIS A 148 5.94 -6.31 0.60
N CYS A 149 5.57 -5.33 1.41
CA CYS A 149 6.50 -4.28 1.84
C CYS A 149 7.75 -4.86 2.53
N GLY A 150 7.58 -5.91 3.34
CA GLY A 150 8.70 -6.64 3.96
C GLY A 150 9.62 -7.30 2.93
N GLN A 151 9.06 -7.84 1.84
CA GLN A 151 9.85 -8.41 0.73
C GLN A 151 10.68 -7.33 0.02
N VAL A 152 10.10 -6.17 -0.28
CA VAL A 152 10.83 -5.03 -0.86
C VAL A 152 12.01 -4.63 0.03
N VAL A 153 11.79 -4.53 1.36
CA VAL A 153 12.86 -4.20 2.32
C VAL A 153 13.96 -5.27 2.34
N THR A 154 13.60 -6.54 2.25
CA THR A 154 14.56 -7.65 2.20
C THR A 154 15.38 -7.63 0.90
N ASN A 155 14.70 -7.47 -0.23
CA ASN A 155 15.31 -7.43 -1.56
C ASN A 155 16.30 -6.26 -1.68
N ARG A 156 15.91 -5.04 -1.27
CA ARG A 156 16.79 -3.87 -1.33
C ARG A 156 18.02 -3.98 -0.41
N ARG A 157 17.90 -4.68 0.72
CA ARG A 157 19.07 -5.01 1.57
C ARG A 157 20.03 -5.94 0.86
N ALA A 158 19.50 -6.96 0.20
CA ALA A 158 20.27 -7.94 -0.54
C ALA A 158 20.96 -7.35 -1.78
N SER A 159 20.32 -6.37 -2.46
CA SER A 159 20.91 -5.64 -3.60
C SER A 159 21.94 -4.55 -3.18
N GLY A 160 22.11 -4.31 -1.88
CA GLY A 160 23.09 -3.35 -1.37
C GLY A 160 22.58 -1.92 -1.17
N ASN A 161 21.24 -1.71 -1.16
CA ASN A 161 20.60 -0.43 -0.91
C ASN A 161 19.65 -0.54 0.31
N PRO A 162 20.16 -0.66 1.55
CA PRO A 162 19.30 -0.86 2.72
C PRO A 162 18.37 0.34 2.95
N ILE A 163 17.19 0.06 3.52
CA ILE A 163 16.26 1.09 3.98
C ILE A 163 16.95 2.03 4.99
N ASN A 164 16.57 3.29 5.03
CA ASN A 164 17.06 4.26 6.00
C ASN A 164 16.95 3.69 7.43
N SER A 165 18.09 3.61 8.13
CA SER A 165 18.18 3.01 9.48
C SER A 165 17.39 3.75 10.56
N LYS A 166 17.00 4.99 10.29
CA LYS A 166 16.19 5.82 11.20
C LYS A 166 14.68 5.53 11.10
N VAL A 167 14.24 4.73 10.13
CA VAL A 167 12.83 4.36 9.98
C VAL A 167 12.39 3.48 11.14
N ASN A 168 11.46 3.99 11.95
CA ASN A 168 10.89 3.27 13.07
C ASN A 168 9.41 2.96 12.83
N VAL A 169 9.15 1.72 12.37
CA VAL A 169 7.79 1.27 12.04
C VAL A 169 6.87 1.12 13.26
N PHE A 170 7.42 1.02 14.46
CA PHE A 170 6.65 0.94 15.70
C PHE A 170 6.05 2.30 16.07
N VAL A 171 6.85 3.36 15.96
CA VAL A 171 6.41 4.73 16.25
C VAL A 171 5.77 5.39 15.04
N GLY A 172 6.15 4.98 13.83
CA GLY A 172 5.70 5.58 12.57
C GLY A 172 6.39 6.92 12.26
N LYS A 173 7.60 7.09 12.76
CA LYS A 173 8.43 8.29 12.56
C LYS A 173 9.87 7.91 12.21
N THR A 174 10.56 8.84 11.56
CA THR A 174 12.00 8.73 11.29
C THR A 174 12.75 9.47 12.40
N MET A 175 13.58 8.77 13.16
CA MET A 175 14.27 9.28 14.36
C MET A 175 15.79 9.41 14.14
#